data_26933dab49e110a84fc4ff722be62f57
#
_entry.id   26933dab49e110a84fc4ff722be62f57
#
_cell.length_a   1.000
_cell.length_b   1.000
_cell.length_c   1.000
_cell.angle_alpha   90.00
_cell.angle_beta   90.00
_cell.angle_gamma   90.00
#
_symmetry.space_group_name_H-M   'P 1'
#
loop_
_entity.id
_entity.type
_entity.pdbx_description
1 polymer ?
#
loop_
_entity_poly.entity_id
_entity_poly.type
_entity_poly.pdbx_seq_one_letter_code
_entity_poly.pdbx_strand_id
1 'polypeptide(L)'
;MNRLFLRHSMPSLAAFLLGGLPIVCQAAPPELLRPTGPLSIGRTSYHWVESTRNQTADGASAKRELMAYVWYPAIPQPSAPRAAYIPDFREIEAAVGAENLKKEAGGSYAALSSAQTHAVAGAELSPHSSKYPVLLLFHGLRFNALGYSMLAEDLASHGYVVVGVDLPAIAYAVRFPDQRVTRFSEAIWTQPRSPEETETFERQVVEGCGKDAVFAIDQLEQLESGELPGPFQGRLDLARLGIVGHSFGGRNAARACQLDKRLKAGALLDSFGRTMTVEKRPDGSTLDQPMMVQYVRRVPRQGISRIFALLQTPGKDLEAELRRARQEFCQSVKAVSYEVTLDTPGIAHESFSDILLLEAGQSDETRRNRARAMQLTRDYTRAFFDRHVRDIPAPLLDRAPADPSEVELIRRTFRDQ
;
A
#
# COMPACT_ATOMS: atom_id res chain seq x y z
N MET A 1 93.16 43.94 2.27
CA MET A 1 92.56 43.50 3.55
C MET A 1 91.08 43.38 3.33
N ASN A 2 90.66 42.19 2.94
CA ASN A 2 89.27 41.89 2.49
C ASN A 2 88.52 41.13 3.57
N ARG A 3 87.38 41.64 4.00
CA ARG A 3 86.44 40.90 4.85
C ARG A 3 85.32 40.33 3.97
N LEU A 4 85.26 39.03 3.94
CA LEU A 4 84.10 38.26 3.36
C LEU A 4 82.92 38.34 4.33
N PHE A 5 81.72 38.71 3.81
CA PHE A 5 80.46 38.53 4.47
C PHE A 5 79.73 37.30 3.88
N LEU A 6 79.60 36.27 4.72
CA LEU A 6 78.74 35.11 4.42
C LEU A 6 77.26 35.47 4.69
N ARG A 7 76.41 35.42 3.72
CA ARG A 7 74.93 35.46 3.86
C ARG A 7 74.43 34.05 4.05
N HIS A 8 73.84 33.82 5.23
CA HIS A 8 73.05 32.57 5.45
C HIS A 8 71.67 32.74 4.89
N SER A 9 71.26 31.95 3.92
CA SER A 9 69.91 31.83 3.42
C SER A 9 69.17 30.79 4.28
N MET A 10 68.07 31.23 4.95
CA MET A 10 67.13 30.35 5.61
C MET A 10 66.20 29.74 4.58
N PRO A 11 65.84 28.43 4.63
CA PRO A 11 64.80 27.87 3.82
C PRO A 11 63.41 28.22 4.38
N SER A 12 62.54 28.75 3.52
CA SER A 12 61.11 28.98 3.81
C SER A 12 60.38 27.64 4.00
N LEU A 13 59.74 27.48 5.17
CA LEU A 13 58.83 26.38 5.47
C LEU A 13 57.50 26.67 4.75
N ALA A 14 57.22 25.97 3.63
CA ALA A 14 55.92 26.01 3.00
C ALA A 14 54.96 25.17 3.84
N ALA A 15 54.05 25.80 4.57
CA ALA A 15 52.96 25.13 5.24
C ALA A 15 51.94 24.63 4.20
N PHE A 16 51.88 23.31 3.98
CA PHE A 16 50.79 22.65 3.24
C PHE A 16 49.54 22.70 4.10
N LEU A 17 48.66 23.65 3.80
CA LEU A 17 47.26 23.59 4.26
C LEU A 17 46.56 22.44 3.54
N LEU A 18 46.48 21.28 4.19
CA LEU A 18 45.53 20.21 3.83
C LEU A 18 44.13 20.75 4.09
N GLY A 19 43.51 21.33 3.09
CA GLY A 19 42.11 21.64 3.08
C GLY A 19 41.30 20.33 3.21
N GLY A 20 40.85 20.03 4.43
CA GLY A 20 39.90 18.95 4.65
C GLY A 20 38.60 19.25 3.89
N LEU A 21 38.36 18.52 2.80
CA LEU A 21 37.04 18.50 2.20
C LEU A 21 36.05 18.04 3.30
N PRO A 22 34.93 18.72 3.46
CA PRO A 22 33.91 18.25 4.40
C PRO A 22 33.45 16.88 3.91
N ILE A 23 33.67 15.86 4.74
CA ILE A 23 33.01 14.56 4.54
C ILE A 23 31.53 14.87 4.73
N VAL A 24 30.80 15.01 3.62
CA VAL A 24 29.35 15.03 3.64
C VAL A 24 28.95 13.64 4.10
N CYS A 25 28.66 13.49 5.38
CA CYS A 25 28.08 12.28 5.93
C CYS A 25 26.71 12.13 5.25
N GLN A 26 26.67 11.36 4.19
CA GLN A 26 25.43 11.03 3.52
C GLN A 26 24.63 10.21 4.52
N ALA A 27 23.50 10.75 5.00
CA ALA A 27 22.63 10.03 5.89
C ALA A 27 22.28 8.67 5.27
N ALA A 28 22.34 7.61 6.07
CA ALA A 28 21.95 6.30 5.60
C ALA A 28 20.54 6.37 4.99
N PRO A 29 20.29 5.65 3.89
CA PRO A 29 18.96 5.63 3.29
C PRO A 29 17.94 5.19 4.35
N PRO A 30 16.73 5.78 4.35
CA PRO A 30 15.71 5.41 5.31
C PRO A 30 15.35 3.93 5.15
N GLU A 31 15.39 3.21 6.26
CA GLU A 31 15.09 1.78 6.30
C GLU A 31 13.60 1.59 6.58
N LEU A 32 12.94 0.70 5.81
CA LEU A 32 11.59 0.27 6.08
C LEU A 32 11.53 -0.50 7.41
N LEU A 33 10.37 -0.51 8.06
CA LEU A 33 10.18 -1.33 9.27
C LEU A 33 10.38 -2.80 8.94
N ARG A 34 11.19 -3.45 9.76
CA ARG A 34 11.47 -4.89 9.58
C ARG A 34 10.19 -5.71 9.64
N PRO A 35 10.04 -6.70 8.77
CA PRO A 35 9.01 -7.72 8.89
C PRO A 35 9.13 -8.48 10.22
N THR A 36 8.00 -8.87 10.80
CA THR A 36 7.96 -9.53 12.12
C THR A 36 7.93 -11.06 12.04
N GLY A 37 7.69 -11.60 10.84
CA GLY A 37 7.65 -13.05 10.63
C GLY A 37 9.03 -13.68 10.41
N PRO A 38 9.11 -15.01 10.49
CA PRO A 38 10.38 -15.73 10.44
C PRO A 38 10.90 -15.98 9.00
N LEU A 39 10.09 -15.76 7.97
CA LEU A 39 10.45 -16.14 6.60
C LEU A 39 11.12 -14.97 5.87
N SER A 40 12.16 -15.28 5.09
CA SER A 40 12.74 -14.35 4.12
C SER A 40 11.74 -14.06 2.99
N ILE A 41 11.90 -12.92 2.31
CA ILE A 41 10.93 -12.41 1.37
C ILE A 41 11.55 -12.28 -0.01
N GLY A 42 10.87 -12.78 -1.02
CA GLY A 42 11.12 -12.50 -2.43
C GLY A 42 10.11 -11.49 -2.97
N ARG A 43 10.49 -10.77 -4.02
CA ARG A 43 9.57 -9.91 -4.78
C ARG A 43 9.78 -10.10 -6.27
N THR A 44 8.66 -10.22 -7.00
CA THR A 44 8.62 -10.23 -8.47
C THR A 44 7.48 -9.35 -8.96
N SER A 45 7.37 -9.16 -10.27
CA SER A 45 6.27 -8.39 -10.87
C SER A 45 5.75 -9.04 -12.13
N TYR A 46 4.50 -8.75 -12.46
CA TYR A 46 3.81 -9.20 -13.67
C TYR A 46 3.11 -8.02 -14.33
N HIS A 47 3.06 -8.07 -15.65
CA HIS A 47 2.22 -7.22 -16.48
C HIS A 47 1.09 -8.06 -17.06
N TRP A 48 -0.14 -7.75 -16.69
CA TRP A 48 -1.33 -8.47 -17.12
C TRP A 48 -2.16 -7.62 -18.07
N VAL A 49 -2.61 -8.21 -19.16
CA VAL A 49 -3.43 -7.54 -20.20
C VAL A 49 -4.75 -8.30 -20.35
N GLU A 50 -5.84 -7.63 -20.04
CA GLU A 50 -7.18 -8.17 -20.20
C GLU A 50 -7.68 -7.95 -21.64
N SER A 51 -7.72 -9.01 -22.44
CA SER A 51 -8.05 -8.93 -23.85
C SER A 51 -9.50 -8.54 -24.13
N THR A 52 -10.40 -8.78 -23.18
CA THR A 52 -11.87 -8.60 -23.35
C THR A 52 -12.35 -7.22 -22.92
N ARG A 53 -11.62 -6.50 -22.08
CA ARG A 53 -12.03 -5.21 -21.54
C ARG A 53 -11.10 -4.08 -22.00
N ASN A 54 -11.68 -2.97 -22.39
CA ASN A 54 -10.93 -1.77 -22.76
C ASN A 54 -10.69 -0.88 -21.54
N GLN A 55 -9.60 -0.11 -21.57
CA GLN A 55 -9.32 0.91 -20.59
C GLN A 55 -10.26 2.10 -20.82
N THR A 56 -10.97 2.52 -19.78
CA THR A 56 -12.04 3.53 -19.91
C THR A 56 -11.55 4.96 -19.64
N ALA A 57 -10.32 5.14 -19.11
CA ALA A 57 -9.91 6.41 -18.54
C ALA A 57 -9.43 7.48 -19.57
N ASP A 58 -8.93 7.09 -20.73
CA ASP A 58 -8.24 8.03 -21.64
C ASP A 58 -8.88 8.14 -23.03
N GLY A 59 -10.08 7.56 -23.24
CA GLY A 59 -10.73 7.55 -24.57
C GLY A 59 -9.96 6.77 -25.65
N ALA A 60 -8.83 6.20 -25.29
CA ALA A 60 -8.05 5.32 -26.16
C ALA A 60 -8.63 3.91 -26.16
N SER A 61 -8.69 3.29 -27.33
CA SER A 61 -9.12 1.89 -27.54
C SER A 61 -8.09 0.88 -27.01
N ALA A 62 -7.33 1.23 -25.98
CA ALA A 62 -6.34 0.35 -25.38
C ALA A 62 -7.01 -0.71 -24.49
N LYS A 63 -6.44 -1.91 -24.44
CA LYS A 63 -6.87 -2.97 -23.53
C LYS A 63 -6.60 -2.59 -22.07
N ARG A 64 -7.39 -3.12 -21.14
CA ARG A 64 -7.15 -2.94 -19.72
C ARG A 64 -5.87 -3.66 -19.33
N GLU A 65 -4.94 -2.94 -18.72
CA GLU A 65 -3.64 -3.44 -18.27
C GLU A 65 -3.47 -3.20 -16.78
N LEU A 66 -2.79 -4.13 -16.10
CA LEU A 66 -2.45 -4.03 -14.69
C LEU A 66 -0.97 -4.35 -14.48
N MET A 67 -0.31 -3.62 -13.58
CA MET A 67 0.97 -4.05 -13.02
C MET A 67 0.73 -4.67 -11.65
N ALA A 68 1.25 -5.86 -11.46
CA ALA A 68 1.17 -6.58 -10.19
C ALA A 68 2.57 -6.77 -9.60
N TYR A 69 2.73 -6.47 -8.32
CA TYR A 69 3.93 -6.74 -7.54
C TYR A 69 3.61 -7.84 -6.54
N VAL A 70 4.41 -8.88 -6.52
CA VAL A 70 4.16 -10.06 -5.70
C VAL A 70 5.26 -10.23 -4.67
N TRP A 71 4.91 -10.14 -3.39
CA TRP A 71 5.78 -10.49 -2.26
C TRP A 71 5.45 -11.89 -1.79
N TYR A 72 6.47 -12.69 -1.53
CA TYR A 72 6.28 -14.10 -1.21
C TYR A 72 7.38 -14.62 -0.28
N PRO A 73 7.11 -15.69 0.50
CA PRO A 73 8.13 -16.38 1.26
C PRO A 73 9.22 -16.91 0.35
N ALA A 74 10.48 -16.62 0.66
CA ALA A 74 11.62 -16.98 -0.18
C ALA A 74 12.68 -17.77 0.58
N ILE A 75 13.52 -18.47 -0.15
CA ILE A 75 14.73 -19.06 0.39
C ILE A 75 15.69 -17.92 0.80
N PRO A 76 16.26 -17.96 2.03
CA PRO A 76 17.18 -16.93 2.47
C PRO A 76 18.40 -16.77 1.51
N GLN A 77 18.64 -15.55 1.09
CA GLN A 77 19.79 -15.17 0.24
C GLN A 77 20.52 -13.97 0.86
N PRO A 78 21.31 -14.16 1.93
CA PRO A 78 21.89 -13.05 2.70
C PRO A 78 22.80 -12.12 1.90
N SER A 79 23.45 -12.65 0.85
CA SER A 79 24.37 -11.90 -0.01
C SER A 79 23.71 -11.28 -1.24
N ALA A 80 22.43 -11.56 -1.50
CA ALA A 80 21.71 -10.99 -2.63
C ALA A 80 21.32 -9.53 -2.36
N PRO A 81 21.37 -8.66 -3.38
CA PRO A 81 20.92 -7.28 -3.21
C PRO A 81 19.42 -7.23 -2.92
N ARG A 82 19.05 -6.37 -2.00
CA ARG A 82 17.64 -6.10 -1.73
C ARG A 82 17.00 -5.38 -2.91
N ALA A 83 15.73 -5.63 -3.13
CA ALA A 83 14.96 -4.96 -4.15
C ALA A 83 14.82 -3.46 -3.82
N ALA A 84 15.00 -2.60 -4.82
CA ALA A 84 14.72 -1.17 -4.68
C ALA A 84 13.26 -0.96 -4.25
N TYR A 85 12.99 0.04 -3.42
CA TYR A 85 11.62 0.35 -2.99
C TYR A 85 10.73 0.63 -4.20
N ILE A 86 11.12 1.57 -5.05
CA ILE A 86 10.50 1.81 -6.35
C ILE A 86 11.50 1.40 -7.44
N PRO A 87 11.27 0.29 -8.14
CA PRO A 87 12.07 -0.05 -9.31
C PRO A 87 11.87 1.04 -10.38
N ASP A 88 12.91 1.26 -11.17
CA ASP A 88 12.88 2.20 -12.30
C ASP A 88 12.44 3.64 -11.90
N PHE A 89 12.80 4.07 -10.68
CA PHE A 89 12.43 5.39 -10.16
C PHE A 89 12.83 6.53 -11.11
N ARG A 90 14.02 6.44 -11.72
CA ARG A 90 14.54 7.49 -12.62
C ARG A 90 13.70 7.62 -13.89
N GLU A 91 13.23 6.53 -14.43
CA GLU A 91 12.39 6.49 -15.62
C GLU A 91 11.00 7.06 -15.31
N ILE A 92 10.44 6.74 -14.15
CA ILE A 92 9.19 7.32 -13.66
C ILE A 92 9.38 8.83 -13.45
N GLU A 93 10.46 9.25 -12.80
CA GLU A 93 10.79 10.66 -12.57
C GLU A 93 10.93 11.44 -13.89
N ALA A 94 11.62 10.87 -14.88
CA ALA A 94 11.77 11.49 -16.18
C ALA A 94 10.42 11.67 -16.90
N ALA A 95 9.52 10.71 -16.77
CA ALA A 95 8.19 10.75 -17.40
C ALA A 95 7.22 11.71 -16.69
N VAL A 96 7.26 11.76 -15.35
CA VAL A 96 6.35 12.56 -14.52
C VAL A 96 6.86 13.99 -14.34
N GLY A 97 8.19 14.16 -14.28
CA GLY A 97 8.90 15.39 -13.93
C GLY A 97 9.26 15.44 -12.45
N ALA A 98 10.53 15.74 -12.16
CA ALA A 98 11.06 15.74 -10.79
C ALA A 98 10.30 16.70 -9.85
N GLU A 99 9.90 17.87 -10.33
CA GLU A 99 9.16 18.84 -9.50
C GLU A 99 7.74 18.37 -9.16
N ASN A 100 7.08 17.66 -10.08
CA ASN A 100 5.77 17.06 -9.80
C ASN A 100 5.89 15.95 -8.77
N LEU A 101 6.91 15.07 -8.89
CA LEU A 101 7.18 14.02 -7.91
C LEU A 101 7.54 14.58 -6.53
N LYS A 102 8.38 15.62 -6.46
CA LYS A 102 8.70 16.29 -5.20
C LYS A 102 7.47 16.89 -4.54
N LYS A 103 6.61 17.53 -5.31
CA LYS A 103 5.35 18.11 -4.81
C LYS A 103 4.42 17.05 -4.27
N GLU A 104 4.33 15.89 -4.93
CA GLU A 104 3.47 14.78 -4.52
C GLU A 104 4.03 14.03 -3.31
N ALA A 105 5.30 13.65 -3.37
CA ALA A 105 5.95 12.86 -2.33
C ALA A 105 6.35 13.68 -1.10
N GLY A 106 6.44 15.02 -1.23
CA GLY A 106 6.83 15.89 -0.13
C GLY A 106 8.17 15.48 0.48
N GLY A 107 8.21 15.37 1.81
CA GLY A 107 9.38 14.96 2.56
C GLY A 107 9.90 13.55 2.28
N SER A 108 9.09 12.71 1.63
CA SER A 108 9.46 11.32 1.32
C SER A 108 10.20 11.17 -0.01
N TYR A 109 10.27 12.21 -0.84
CA TYR A 109 10.84 12.15 -2.19
C TYR A 109 12.23 11.52 -2.25
N ALA A 110 13.15 11.95 -1.37
CA ALA A 110 14.51 11.42 -1.33
C ALA A 110 14.54 9.92 -0.99
N ALA A 111 13.61 9.48 -0.13
CA ALA A 111 13.49 8.09 0.25
C ALA A 111 12.98 7.22 -0.89
N LEU A 112 12.06 7.72 -1.71
CA LEU A 112 11.51 6.95 -2.84
C LEU A 112 12.59 6.44 -3.79
N SER A 113 13.66 7.23 -4.01
CA SER A 113 14.77 6.88 -4.90
C SER A 113 15.84 6.00 -4.26
N SER A 114 15.95 5.98 -2.93
CA SER A 114 17.08 5.39 -2.20
C SER A 114 16.69 4.30 -1.22
N ALA A 115 15.46 4.25 -0.75
CA ALA A 115 15.00 3.23 0.18
C ALA A 115 15.07 1.83 -0.43
N GLN A 116 15.45 0.88 0.42
CA GLN A 116 15.48 -0.53 0.05
C GLN A 116 14.48 -1.30 0.87
N THR A 117 13.85 -2.26 0.23
CA THR A 117 12.94 -3.21 0.87
C THR A 117 13.71 -4.30 1.61
N HIS A 118 13.03 -5.17 2.34
CA HIS A 118 13.64 -6.39 2.89
C HIS A 118 13.58 -7.56 1.90
N ALA A 119 12.79 -7.43 0.84
CA ALA A 119 12.66 -8.44 -0.19
C ALA A 119 13.88 -8.52 -1.10
N VAL A 120 14.18 -9.71 -1.60
CA VAL A 120 15.16 -9.96 -2.66
C VAL A 120 14.43 -10.13 -3.99
N ALA A 121 14.86 -9.40 -5.02
CA ALA A 121 14.23 -9.46 -6.33
C ALA A 121 14.43 -10.84 -6.98
N GLY A 122 13.32 -11.48 -7.40
CA GLY A 122 13.36 -12.77 -8.09
C GLY A 122 13.91 -13.95 -7.27
N ALA A 123 13.91 -13.83 -5.93
CA ALA A 123 14.37 -14.91 -5.05
C ALA A 123 13.54 -16.19 -5.26
N GLU A 124 14.14 -17.34 -5.03
CA GLU A 124 13.44 -18.63 -5.12
C GLU A 124 12.38 -18.76 -4.04
N LEU A 125 11.18 -19.26 -4.44
CA LEU A 125 10.06 -19.47 -3.52
C LEU A 125 10.42 -20.51 -2.46
N SER A 126 10.16 -20.20 -1.19
CA SER A 126 10.46 -21.07 -0.05
C SER A 126 9.71 -22.40 -0.14
N PRO A 127 10.35 -23.53 0.18
CA PRO A 127 9.69 -24.82 0.31
C PRO A 127 8.98 -25.02 1.67
N HIS A 128 8.97 -23.99 2.53
CA HIS A 128 8.41 -24.05 3.90
C HIS A 128 6.95 -24.54 3.94
N SER A 129 6.17 -24.24 2.92
CA SER A 129 4.81 -24.76 2.74
C SER A 129 4.66 -25.33 1.33
N SER A 130 3.81 -26.34 1.15
CA SER A 130 3.47 -26.87 -0.18
C SER A 130 2.70 -25.84 -1.01
N LYS A 131 1.77 -25.12 -0.37
CA LYS A 131 1.00 -24.00 -0.97
C LYS A 131 0.90 -22.85 0.02
N TYR A 132 0.77 -21.65 -0.51
CA TYR A 132 0.66 -20.41 0.26
C TYR A 132 -0.70 -19.74 0.02
N PRO A 133 -1.40 -19.31 1.09
CA PRO A 133 -2.59 -18.46 0.97
C PRO A 133 -2.23 -17.15 0.30
N VAL A 134 -3.19 -16.56 -0.42
CA VAL A 134 -2.96 -15.37 -1.23
C VAL A 134 -3.78 -14.18 -0.73
N LEU A 135 -3.14 -13.02 -0.67
CA LEU A 135 -3.81 -11.75 -0.36
C LEU A 135 -3.63 -10.76 -1.50
N LEU A 136 -4.73 -10.28 -2.08
CA LEU A 136 -4.69 -9.11 -2.95
C LEU A 136 -4.54 -7.85 -2.12
N LEU A 137 -3.77 -6.86 -2.61
CA LEU A 137 -3.59 -5.56 -1.99
C LEU A 137 -3.90 -4.45 -2.99
N PHE A 138 -4.85 -3.58 -2.64
CA PHE A 138 -5.28 -2.46 -3.44
C PHE A 138 -4.93 -1.13 -2.77
N HIS A 139 -4.22 -0.29 -3.52
CA HIS A 139 -3.74 1.01 -3.06
C HIS A 139 -4.84 2.08 -3.01
N GLY A 140 -4.61 3.13 -2.24
CA GLY A 140 -5.43 4.34 -2.22
C GLY A 140 -5.31 5.16 -3.51
N LEU A 141 -6.23 6.12 -3.69
CA LEU A 141 -6.18 7.06 -4.81
C LEU A 141 -4.86 7.84 -4.80
N ARG A 142 -4.17 7.90 -5.92
CA ARG A 142 -2.83 8.51 -6.11
C ARG A 142 -1.69 7.79 -5.37
N PHE A 143 -1.93 6.65 -4.76
CA PHE A 143 -0.88 5.77 -4.26
C PHE A 143 -0.51 4.72 -5.32
N ASN A 144 0.52 3.94 -5.01
CA ASN A 144 0.93 2.76 -5.77
C ASN A 144 1.00 1.56 -4.83
N ALA A 145 0.90 0.35 -5.35
CA ALA A 145 1.00 -0.87 -4.56
C ALA A 145 2.32 -0.97 -3.78
N LEU A 146 3.42 -0.48 -4.36
CA LEU A 146 4.73 -0.43 -3.71
C LEU A 146 4.75 0.45 -2.45
N GLY A 147 3.84 1.42 -2.34
CA GLY A 147 3.66 2.27 -1.16
C GLY A 147 3.12 1.53 0.07
N TYR A 148 2.90 0.23 -0.02
CA TYR A 148 2.45 -0.67 1.06
C TYR A 148 3.43 -1.83 1.28
N SER A 149 4.68 -1.66 0.85
CA SER A 149 5.71 -2.70 0.98
C SER A 149 5.90 -3.15 2.42
N MET A 150 5.82 -2.25 3.40
CA MET A 150 5.95 -2.63 4.82
C MET A 150 4.87 -3.62 5.26
N LEU A 151 3.62 -3.42 4.86
CA LEU A 151 2.53 -4.35 5.16
C LEU A 151 2.67 -5.65 4.37
N ALA A 152 2.97 -5.55 3.07
CA ALA A 152 3.09 -6.70 2.18
C ALA A 152 4.24 -7.62 2.60
N GLU A 153 5.40 -7.05 2.94
CA GLU A 153 6.55 -7.79 3.43
C GLU A 153 6.29 -8.47 4.78
N ASP A 154 5.58 -7.79 5.68
CA ASP A 154 5.22 -8.39 6.96
C ASP A 154 4.32 -9.62 6.76
N LEU A 155 3.25 -9.49 5.99
CA LEU A 155 2.36 -10.59 5.66
C LEU A 155 3.09 -11.74 4.94
N ALA A 156 3.98 -11.41 3.99
CA ALA A 156 4.78 -12.43 3.30
C ALA A 156 5.74 -13.16 4.25
N SER A 157 6.36 -12.45 5.21
CA SER A 157 7.22 -13.05 6.23
C SER A 157 6.48 -14.03 7.15
N HIS A 158 5.16 -13.92 7.22
CA HIS A 158 4.26 -14.83 7.95
C HIS A 158 3.62 -15.92 7.07
N GLY A 159 4.06 -16.06 5.82
CA GLY A 159 3.66 -17.17 4.97
C GLY A 159 2.48 -16.88 4.04
N TYR A 160 2.22 -15.64 3.68
CA TYR A 160 1.30 -15.26 2.62
C TYR A 160 2.05 -14.99 1.31
N VAL A 161 1.39 -15.19 0.19
CA VAL A 161 1.74 -14.52 -1.08
C VAL A 161 0.87 -13.28 -1.18
N VAL A 162 1.49 -12.10 -1.23
CA VAL A 162 0.78 -10.82 -1.29
C VAL A 162 0.94 -10.22 -2.68
N VAL A 163 -0.18 -9.90 -3.32
CA VAL A 163 -0.22 -9.39 -4.69
C VAL A 163 -0.78 -7.98 -4.69
N GLY A 164 0.11 -7.01 -4.73
CA GLY A 164 -0.24 -5.60 -4.84
C GLY A 164 -0.46 -5.21 -6.30
N VAL A 165 -1.62 -4.65 -6.61
CA VAL A 165 -2.01 -4.32 -7.97
C VAL A 165 -2.03 -2.81 -8.16
N ASP A 166 -1.23 -2.31 -9.11
CA ASP A 166 -1.33 -0.93 -9.58
C ASP A 166 -2.45 -0.80 -10.59
N LEU A 167 -3.36 0.12 -10.31
CA LEU A 167 -4.53 0.41 -11.11
C LEU A 167 -4.26 1.65 -11.96
N PRO A 168 -4.02 1.53 -13.28
CA PRO A 168 -3.85 2.68 -14.17
C PRO A 168 -4.99 3.70 -14.03
N ALA A 169 -4.67 4.99 -14.11
CA ALA A 169 -5.55 6.14 -13.87
C ALA A 169 -6.02 6.34 -12.39
N ILE A 170 -5.75 5.39 -11.50
CA ILE A 170 -5.96 5.50 -10.04
C ILE A 170 -4.62 5.70 -9.34
N ALA A 171 -3.59 4.94 -9.73
CA ALA A 171 -2.22 5.07 -9.26
C ALA A 171 -1.61 6.40 -9.71
N TYR A 172 -0.69 6.95 -8.91
CA TYR A 172 0.01 8.19 -9.25
C TYR A 172 0.76 8.08 -10.59
N ALA A 173 1.52 7.01 -10.75
CA ALA A 173 2.17 6.64 -12.00
C ALA A 173 2.37 5.13 -12.07
N VAL A 174 2.14 4.54 -13.23
CA VAL A 174 2.40 3.11 -13.50
C VAL A 174 3.32 3.00 -14.69
N ARG A 175 4.49 2.37 -14.51
CA ARG A 175 5.41 2.06 -15.59
C ARG A 175 5.21 0.64 -16.07
N PHE A 176 5.07 0.46 -17.37
CA PHE A 176 4.92 -0.83 -18.02
C PHE A 176 6.25 -1.34 -18.61
N PRO A 177 6.39 -2.66 -18.89
CA PRO A 177 7.61 -3.23 -19.45
C PRO A 177 8.05 -2.63 -20.79
N ASP A 178 7.12 -2.13 -21.59
CA ASP A 178 7.38 -1.41 -22.84
C ASP A 178 7.82 0.05 -22.65
N GLN A 179 8.11 0.43 -21.40
CA GLN A 179 8.57 1.73 -20.94
C GLN A 179 7.51 2.84 -20.95
N ARG A 180 6.29 2.57 -21.37
CA ARG A 180 5.18 3.52 -21.18
C ARG A 180 4.96 3.81 -19.70
N VAL A 181 4.66 5.06 -19.38
CA VAL A 181 4.24 5.50 -18.05
C VAL A 181 2.86 6.12 -18.18
N THR A 182 1.87 5.50 -17.55
CA THR A 182 0.56 6.14 -17.33
C THR A 182 0.60 6.92 -16.03
N ARG A 183 -0.20 7.99 -15.96
CA ARG A 183 -0.25 8.89 -14.80
C ARG A 183 -1.68 9.08 -14.33
N PHE A 184 -1.81 9.39 -13.05
CA PHE A 184 -3.08 9.88 -12.51
C PHE A 184 -3.56 11.10 -13.30
N SER A 185 -4.82 11.05 -13.74
CA SER A 185 -5.42 12.18 -14.46
C SER A 185 -6.23 13.05 -13.51
N GLU A 186 -5.59 14.10 -12.99
CA GLU A 186 -6.26 15.06 -12.11
C GLU A 186 -7.49 15.66 -12.79
N ALA A 187 -7.42 15.93 -14.10
CA ALA A 187 -8.52 16.48 -14.87
C ALA A 187 -9.79 15.61 -14.84
N ILE A 188 -9.63 14.28 -14.88
CA ILE A 188 -10.77 13.36 -14.80
C ILE A 188 -11.42 13.42 -13.41
N TRP A 189 -10.61 13.49 -12.34
CA TRP A 189 -11.10 13.47 -10.97
C TRP A 189 -11.64 14.82 -10.49
N THR A 190 -11.13 15.92 -11.02
CA THR A 190 -11.54 17.29 -10.65
C THR A 190 -12.53 17.93 -11.62
N GLN A 191 -12.96 17.19 -12.64
CA GLN A 191 -13.99 17.67 -13.56
C GLN A 191 -15.26 18.05 -12.79
N PRO A 192 -15.81 19.26 -13.02
CA PRO A 192 -17.04 19.66 -12.37
C PRO A 192 -18.18 18.69 -12.66
N ARG A 193 -18.84 18.21 -11.60
CA ARG A 193 -19.99 17.29 -11.65
C ARG A 193 -21.01 17.72 -10.61
N SER A 194 -22.27 17.46 -10.87
CA SER A 194 -23.30 17.51 -9.84
C SER A 194 -23.03 16.40 -8.78
N PRO A 195 -23.63 16.48 -7.58
CA PRO A 195 -23.51 15.42 -6.58
C PRO A 195 -23.91 14.02 -7.11
N GLU A 196 -24.95 13.94 -7.93
CA GLU A 196 -25.46 12.71 -8.52
C GLU A 196 -24.51 12.15 -9.60
N GLU A 197 -23.97 13.02 -10.47
CA GLU A 197 -22.96 12.66 -11.44
C GLU A 197 -21.65 12.20 -10.76
N THR A 198 -21.26 12.84 -9.67
CA THR A 198 -20.09 12.44 -8.87
C THR A 198 -20.27 11.04 -8.29
N GLU A 199 -21.43 10.76 -7.69
CA GLU A 199 -21.75 9.44 -7.16
C GLU A 199 -21.76 8.36 -8.26
N THR A 200 -22.32 8.68 -9.41
CA THR A 200 -22.36 7.78 -10.57
C THR A 200 -20.95 7.50 -11.09
N PHE A 201 -20.13 8.52 -11.23
CA PHE A 201 -18.73 8.39 -11.64
C PHE A 201 -17.94 7.52 -10.65
N GLU A 202 -18.02 7.79 -9.34
CA GLU A 202 -17.33 7.00 -8.33
C GLU A 202 -17.78 5.54 -8.35
N ARG A 203 -19.09 5.29 -8.50
CA ARG A 203 -19.65 3.93 -8.60
C ARG A 203 -19.09 3.19 -9.82
N GLN A 204 -18.99 3.84 -10.97
CA GLN A 204 -18.42 3.25 -12.18
C GLN A 204 -16.94 2.91 -12.01
N VAL A 205 -16.16 3.79 -11.37
CA VAL A 205 -14.75 3.55 -11.12
C VAL A 205 -14.57 2.39 -10.12
N VAL A 206 -15.33 2.36 -9.03
CA VAL A 206 -15.29 1.25 -8.06
C VAL A 206 -15.71 -0.07 -8.69
N GLU A 207 -16.72 -0.06 -9.57
CA GLU A 207 -17.13 -1.25 -10.35
C GLU A 207 -16.00 -1.76 -11.25
N GLY A 208 -15.33 -0.84 -11.95
CA GLY A 208 -14.18 -1.16 -12.80
C GLY A 208 -13.03 -1.80 -12.01
N CYS A 209 -12.67 -1.19 -10.87
CA CYS A 209 -11.61 -1.72 -9.99
C CYS A 209 -12.00 -3.04 -9.32
N GLY A 210 -13.29 -3.25 -9.00
CA GLY A 210 -13.78 -4.55 -8.53
C GLY A 210 -13.56 -5.64 -9.58
N LYS A 211 -13.81 -5.33 -10.85
CA LYS A 211 -13.51 -6.24 -11.98
C LYS A 211 -12.01 -6.45 -12.18
N ASP A 212 -11.18 -5.46 -11.90
CA ASP A 212 -9.71 -5.62 -11.91
C ASP A 212 -9.27 -6.67 -10.88
N ALA A 213 -9.92 -6.72 -9.71
CA ALA A 213 -9.64 -7.75 -8.72
C ALA A 213 -10.03 -9.16 -9.22
N VAL A 214 -11.20 -9.28 -9.85
CA VAL A 214 -11.62 -10.57 -10.47
C VAL A 214 -10.60 -11.01 -11.51
N PHE A 215 -10.21 -10.11 -12.40
CA PHE A 215 -9.18 -10.39 -13.41
C PHE A 215 -7.84 -10.77 -12.79
N ALA A 216 -7.41 -10.10 -11.72
CA ALA A 216 -6.18 -10.47 -11.01
C ALA A 216 -6.26 -11.89 -10.42
N ILE A 217 -7.43 -12.30 -9.90
CA ILE A 217 -7.64 -13.67 -9.41
C ILE A 217 -7.55 -14.68 -10.56
N ASP A 218 -8.11 -14.38 -11.74
CA ASP A 218 -8.01 -15.23 -12.92
C ASP A 218 -6.55 -15.39 -13.39
N GLN A 219 -5.74 -14.32 -13.29
CA GLN A 219 -4.30 -14.40 -13.58
C GLN A 219 -3.54 -15.24 -12.54
N LEU A 220 -3.95 -15.23 -11.27
CA LEU A 220 -3.39 -16.10 -10.24
C LEU A 220 -3.73 -17.58 -10.48
N GLU A 221 -4.90 -17.88 -11.02
CA GLU A 221 -5.24 -19.24 -11.45
C GLU A 221 -4.32 -19.71 -12.59
N GLN A 222 -4.00 -18.83 -13.54
CA GLN A 222 -3.06 -19.14 -14.61
C GLN A 222 -1.61 -19.31 -14.11
N LEU A 223 -1.19 -18.57 -13.09
CA LEU A 223 0.09 -18.77 -12.42
C LEU A 223 0.14 -20.10 -11.65
N GLU A 224 -0.95 -20.44 -10.96
CA GLU A 224 -1.07 -21.71 -10.22
C GLU A 224 -1.10 -22.92 -11.16
N SER A 225 -1.80 -22.84 -12.30
CA SER A 225 -1.85 -23.92 -13.30
C SER A 225 -0.54 -24.06 -14.08
N GLY A 226 0.27 -23.01 -14.14
CA GLY A 226 1.51 -22.94 -14.95
C GLY A 226 1.27 -22.48 -16.39
N GLU A 227 0.08 -21.97 -16.71
CA GLU A 227 -0.19 -21.31 -18.00
C GLU A 227 0.60 -20.01 -18.13
N LEU A 228 0.76 -19.29 -17.03
CA LEU A 228 1.69 -18.16 -16.93
C LEU A 228 3.01 -18.61 -16.29
N PRO A 229 4.15 -18.12 -16.80
CA PRO A 229 5.46 -18.48 -16.24
C PRO A 229 5.68 -17.83 -14.88
N GLY A 230 6.34 -18.56 -13.97
CA GLY A 230 6.72 -18.04 -12.65
C GLY A 230 6.97 -19.16 -11.64
N PRO A 231 7.39 -18.81 -10.43
CA PRO A 231 7.71 -19.77 -9.38
C PRO A 231 6.45 -20.32 -8.66
N PHE A 232 5.24 -19.99 -9.13
CA PHE A 232 4.00 -20.21 -8.38
C PHE A 232 3.20 -21.43 -8.84
N GLN A 233 3.63 -22.15 -9.89
CA GLN A 233 2.93 -23.34 -10.37
C GLN A 233 2.79 -24.40 -9.27
N GLY A 234 1.54 -24.78 -8.96
CA GLY A 234 1.23 -25.71 -7.89
C GLY A 234 1.47 -25.19 -6.48
N ARG A 235 1.72 -23.87 -6.29
CA ARG A 235 2.19 -23.29 -5.03
C ARG A 235 1.25 -22.27 -4.41
N LEU A 236 0.19 -21.85 -5.10
CA LEU A 236 -0.82 -20.93 -4.56
C LEU A 236 -2.01 -21.72 -3.99
N ASP A 237 -2.45 -21.35 -2.79
CA ASP A 237 -3.68 -21.86 -2.20
C ASP A 237 -4.83 -20.88 -2.49
N LEU A 238 -5.41 -20.99 -3.66
CA LEU A 238 -6.51 -20.12 -4.10
C LEU A 238 -7.85 -20.43 -3.41
N ALA A 239 -7.94 -21.54 -2.65
CA ALA A 239 -9.05 -21.74 -1.73
C ALA A 239 -8.96 -20.85 -0.49
N ARG A 240 -7.78 -20.28 -0.21
CA ARG A 240 -7.46 -19.36 0.88
C ARG A 240 -7.04 -18.00 0.35
N LEU A 241 -8.02 -17.29 -0.23
CA LEU A 241 -7.83 -15.99 -0.88
C LEU A 241 -8.49 -14.88 -0.08
N GLY A 242 -7.75 -13.82 0.24
CA GLY A 242 -8.25 -12.61 0.89
C GLY A 242 -7.92 -11.35 0.10
N ILE A 243 -8.48 -10.22 0.52
CA ILE A 243 -8.20 -8.92 -0.07
C ILE A 243 -8.07 -7.83 1.00
N VAL A 244 -7.07 -6.96 0.86
CA VAL A 244 -6.90 -5.77 1.68
C VAL A 244 -6.82 -4.53 0.78
N GLY A 245 -7.44 -3.43 1.22
CA GLY A 245 -7.36 -2.18 0.47
C GLY A 245 -7.36 -0.95 1.37
N HIS A 246 -6.54 0.04 1.02
CA HIS A 246 -6.47 1.32 1.73
C HIS A 246 -7.29 2.38 1.03
N SER A 247 -8.00 3.20 1.80
CA SER A 247 -8.72 4.37 1.26
C SER A 247 -9.66 3.97 0.12
N PHE A 248 -9.45 4.53 -1.07
CA PHE A 248 -10.19 4.15 -2.28
C PHE A 248 -10.03 2.66 -2.61
N GLY A 249 -8.86 2.06 -2.37
CA GLY A 249 -8.62 0.62 -2.53
C GLY A 249 -9.50 -0.25 -1.61
N GLY A 250 -9.88 0.23 -0.43
CA GLY A 250 -10.81 -0.47 0.45
C GLY A 250 -12.21 -0.56 -0.13
N ARG A 251 -12.69 0.50 -0.79
CA ARG A 251 -13.97 0.48 -1.53
C ARG A 251 -13.94 -0.56 -2.65
N ASN A 252 -12.82 -0.64 -3.36
CA ASN A 252 -12.61 -1.61 -4.42
C ASN A 252 -12.54 -3.03 -3.87
N ALA A 253 -11.90 -3.24 -2.71
CA ALA A 253 -11.83 -4.52 -2.02
C ALA A 253 -13.22 -5.01 -1.58
N ALA A 254 -14.07 -4.13 -1.02
CA ALA A 254 -15.44 -4.45 -0.68
C ALA A 254 -16.25 -4.85 -1.93
N ARG A 255 -16.08 -4.11 -3.05
CA ARG A 255 -16.74 -4.47 -4.32
C ARG A 255 -16.26 -5.79 -4.88
N ALA A 256 -14.96 -6.07 -4.81
CA ALA A 256 -14.40 -7.35 -5.23
C ALA A 256 -15.03 -8.52 -4.45
N CYS A 257 -15.18 -8.41 -3.12
CA CYS A 257 -15.86 -9.42 -2.30
C CYS A 257 -17.32 -9.67 -2.71
N GLN A 258 -18.00 -8.63 -3.21
CA GLN A 258 -19.38 -8.80 -3.74
C GLN A 258 -19.38 -9.53 -5.07
N LEU A 259 -18.40 -9.24 -5.95
CA LEU A 259 -18.32 -9.78 -7.31
C LEU A 259 -17.78 -11.22 -7.33
N ASP A 260 -16.86 -11.57 -6.44
CA ASP A 260 -16.15 -12.83 -6.49
C ASP A 260 -16.14 -13.57 -5.15
N LYS A 261 -16.79 -14.72 -5.11
CA LYS A 261 -16.91 -15.57 -3.92
C LYS A 261 -15.67 -16.44 -3.66
N ARG A 262 -14.66 -16.41 -4.52
CA ARG A 262 -13.34 -16.99 -4.24
C ARG A 262 -12.66 -16.23 -3.09
N LEU A 263 -12.91 -14.91 -2.93
CA LEU A 263 -12.47 -14.12 -1.78
C LEU A 263 -13.17 -14.59 -0.49
N LYS A 264 -12.41 -14.96 0.51
CA LYS A 264 -12.90 -15.48 1.80
C LYS A 264 -13.05 -14.40 2.86
N ALA A 265 -12.27 -13.31 2.78
CA ALA A 265 -12.29 -12.23 3.74
C ALA A 265 -11.76 -10.93 3.12
N GLY A 266 -12.24 -9.77 3.61
CA GLY A 266 -11.81 -8.45 3.17
C GLY A 266 -11.43 -7.53 4.32
N ALA A 267 -10.29 -6.82 4.20
CA ALA A 267 -9.86 -5.81 5.16
C ALA A 267 -9.76 -4.43 4.49
N LEU A 268 -10.37 -3.44 5.13
CA LEU A 268 -10.45 -2.07 4.68
C LEU A 268 -9.66 -1.18 5.63
N LEU A 269 -8.64 -0.51 5.11
CA LEU A 269 -7.76 0.36 5.87
C LEU A 269 -8.15 1.82 5.59
N ASP A 270 -8.67 2.49 6.58
CA ASP A 270 -9.17 3.88 6.56
C ASP A 270 -9.95 4.23 5.29
N SER A 271 -10.79 3.29 4.90
CA SER A 271 -11.67 3.43 3.74
C SER A 271 -12.98 4.04 4.18
N PHE A 272 -13.43 5.05 3.45
CA PHE A 272 -14.67 5.76 3.75
C PHE A 272 -15.29 6.37 2.47
N GLY A 273 -16.52 6.83 2.56
CA GLY A 273 -17.27 7.46 1.49
C GLY A 273 -18.69 6.89 1.34
N ARG A 274 -19.55 7.64 0.67
CA ARG A 274 -20.96 7.27 0.47
C ARG A 274 -21.14 5.93 -0.26
N THR A 275 -20.21 5.57 -1.12
CA THR A 275 -20.26 4.31 -1.88
C THR A 275 -19.77 3.09 -1.08
N MET A 276 -19.35 3.28 0.19
CA MET A 276 -19.16 2.15 1.11
C MET A 276 -20.49 1.58 1.61
N THR A 277 -21.54 2.39 1.64
CA THR A 277 -22.86 1.86 1.96
C THR A 277 -23.18 0.78 0.94
N VAL A 278 -23.35 -0.44 1.44
CA VAL A 278 -23.90 -1.58 0.69
C VAL A 278 -25.37 -1.31 0.44
N GLU A 279 -25.74 -0.03 0.16
CA GLU A 279 -27.08 0.30 -0.23
C GLU A 279 -27.46 -0.59 -1.40
N LYS A 280 -28.59 -1.30 -1.20
CA LYS A 280 -29.34 -2.08 -2.19
C LYS A 280 -28.79 -1.86 -3.61
N ARG A 281 -27.63 -2.50 -3.89
CA ARG A 281 -27.08 -2.41 -5.24
C ARG A 281 -28.14 -2.96 -6.19
N PRO A 282 -28.33 -2.36 -7.36
CA PRO A 282 -29.34 -2.82 -8.32
C PRO A 282 -29.16 -4.29 -8.70
N ASP A 283 -27.92 -4.83 -8.58
CA ASP A 283 -27.57 -6.21 -8.84
C ASP A 283 -27.82 -7.18 -7.67
N GLY A 284 -28.31 -6.69 -6.53
CA GLY A 284 -28.58 -7.49 -5.33
C GLY A 284 -27.35 -8.06 -4.63
N SER A 285 -26.13 -7.63 -5.00
CA SER A 285 -24.90 -8.14 -4.41
C SER A 285 -24.78 -7.80 -2.92
N THR A 286 -24.28 -8.76 -2.12
CA THR A 286 -24.16 -8.68 -0.66
C THR A 286 -22.73 -8.98 -0.23
N LEU A 287 -22.38 -8.57 1.00
CA LEU A 287 -21.13 -8.93 1.65
C LEU A 287 -21.38 -10.13 2.57
N ASP A 288 -21.09 -11.31 2.06
CA ASP A 288 -21.29 -12.58 2.77
C ASP A 288 -20.01 -13.04 3.50
N GLN A 289 -18.87 -12.42 3.18
CA GLN A 289 -17.56 -12.72 3.76
C GLN A 289 -17.33 -11.93 5.06
N PRO A 290 -16.52 -12.44 5.99
CA PRO A 290 -15.97 -11.63 7.09
C PRO A 290 -15.28 -10.37 6.57
N MET A 291 -15.54 -9.25 7.24
CA MET A 291 -14.97 -7.96 6.89
C MET A 291 -14.32 -7.29 8.11
N MET A 292 -13.18 -6.64 7.90
CA MET A 292 -12.56 -5.79 8.92
C MET A 292 -12.40 -4.38 8.38
N VAL A 293 -12.71 -3.39 9.22
CA VAL A 293 -12.42 -1.98 8.93
C VAL A 293 -11.46 -1.47 9.99
N GLN A 294 -10.27 -1.05 9.58
CA GLN A 294 -9.36 -0.29 10.46
C GLN A 294 -9.45 1.18 10.08
N TYR A 295 -9.44 2.08 11.04
CA TYR A 295 -9.50 3.51 10.77
C TYR A 295 -8.89 4.34 11.90
N VAL A 296 -8.53 5.60 11.59
CA VAL A 296 -8.05 6.56 12.59
C VAL A 296 -9.22 7.15 13.37
N ARG A 297 -9.07 7.31 14.70
CA ARG A 297 -10.12 7.87 15.56
C ARG A 297 -10.45 9.33 15.18
N ARG A 298 -9.42 10.11 14.91
CA ARG A 298 -9.54 11.53 14.58
C ARG A 298 -9.03 11.77 13.18
N VAL A 299 -9.86 12.27 12.29
CA VAL A 299 -9.42 12.73 10.98
C VAL A 299 -8.74 14.09 11.18
N PRO A 300 -7.42 14.21 10.99
CA PRO A 300 -6.75 15.50 11.12
C PRO A 300 -7.35 16.47 10.10
N ARG A 301 -7.74 17.67 10.55
CA ARG A 301 -8.24 18.74 9.65
C ARG A 301 -7.17 19.26 8.70
N GLN A 302 -5.88 19.06 9.04
CA GLN A 302 -4.72 19.40 8.21
C GLN A 302 -4.23 18.12 7.54
N GLY A 303 -4.16 18.08 6.22
CA GLY A 303 -3.65 16.94 5.46
C GLY A 303 -4.71 16.15 4.67
N ILE A 304 -5.99 16.47 4.83
CA ILE A 304 -7.00 15.95 3.90
C ILE A 304 -6.62 16.42 2.50
N SER A 305 -6.24 15.48 1.63
CA SER A 305 -5.85 15.81 0.26
C SER A 305 -6.94 16.67 -0.40
N ARG A 306 -6.58 17.54 -1.35
CA ARG A 306 -7.55 18.37 -2.09
C ARG A 306 -8.70 17.55 -2.67
N ILE A 307 -8.45 16.28 -2.98
CA ILE A 307 -9.46 15.35 -3.50
C ILE A 307 -10.49 15.01 -2.41
N PHE A 308 -10.06 14.85 -1.15
CA PHE A 308 -10.97 14.68 -0.01
C PHE A 308 -11.84 15.91 0.21
N ALA A 309 -11.27 17.11 0.05
CA ALA A 309 -12.03 18.36 0.14
C ALA A 309 -13.13 18.45 -0.95
N LEU A 310 -12.89 17.88 -2.12
CA LEU A 310 -13.86 17.83 -3.22
C LEU A 310 -14.99 16.83 -2.98
N LEU A 311 -14.76 15.80 -2.15
CA LEU A 311 -15.77 14.81 -1.78
C LEU A 311 -16.65 15.25 -0.59
N GLN A 312 -16.34 16.39 0.03
CA GLN A 312 -17.09 16.93 1.17
C GLN A 312 -18.34 17.68 0.72
N THR A 313 -19.45 17.38 1.36
CA THR A 313 -20.66 18.22 1.27
C THR A 313 -20.50 19.42 2.21
N PRO A 314 -20.51 20.66 1.72
CA PRO A 314 -20.44 21.84 2.60
C PRO A 314 -21.50 21.81 3.69
N GLY A 315 -21.09 22.14 4.93
CA GLY A 315 -21.99 22.32 6.06
C GLY A 315 -22.35 21.06 6.86
N LYS A 316 -21.77 19.89 6.56
CA LYS A 316 -21.97 18.67 7.34
C LYS A 316 -20.78 18.36 8.24
N ASP A 317 -21.05 17.74 9.39
CA ASP A 317 -20.02 17.18 10.27
C ASP A 317 -19.43 15.92 9.62
N LEU A 318 -18.27 16.08 8.98
CA LEU A 318 -17.57 15.01 8.27
C LEU A 318 -17.29 13.81 9.18
N GLU A 319 -16.90 14.04 10.44
CA GLU A 319 -16.59 12.95 11.37
C GLU A 319 -17.82 12.11 11.69
N ALA A 320 -18.95 12.77 11.91
CA ALA A 320 -20.23 12.10 12.15
C ALA A 320 -20.69 11.31 10.90
N GLU A 321 -20.54 11.88 9.70
CA GLU A 321 -20.89 11.18 8.45
C GLU A 321 -20.01 9.95 8.23
N LEU A 322 -18.69 10.05 8.44
CA LEU A 322 -17.76 8.94 8.31
C LEU A 322 -18.05 7.83 9.33
N ARG A 323 -18.35 8.19 10.57
CA ARG A 323 -18.73 7.25 11.62
C ARG A 323 -20.00 6.50 11.23
N ARG A 324 -21.00 7.21 10.78
CA ARG A 324 -22.26 6.63 10.32
C ARG A 324 -22.04 5.68 9.15
N ALA A 325 -21.31 6.11 8.12
CA ALA A 325 -21.04 5.28 6.95
C ALA A 325 -20.31 3.97 7.31
N ARG A 326 -19.34 4.02 8.25
CA ARG A 326 -18.65 2.82 8.75
C ARG A 326 -19.60 1.88 9.49
N GLN A 327 -20.43 2.45 10.37
CA GLN A 327 -21.41 1.67 11.11
C GLN A 327 -22.41 0.98 10.17
N GLU A 328 -22.96 1.70 9.21
CA GLU A 328 -23.86 1.17 8.18
C GLU A 328 -23.19 0.07 7.35
N PHE A 329 -21.91 0.28 6.97
CA PHE A 329 -21.13 -0.76 6.27
C PHE A 329 -21.00 -2.03 7.10
N CYS A 330 -20.55 -1.93 8.36
CA CYS A 330 -20.37 -3.09 9.22
C CYS A 330 -21.70 -3.80 9.51
N GLN A 331 -22.81 -3.07 9.60
CA GLN A 331 -24.16 -3.65 9.74
C GLN A 331 -24.65 -4.36 8.48
N SER A 332 -24.14 -3.98 7.29
CA SER A 332 -24.52 -4.62 6.03
C SER A 332 -23.81 -5.96 5.77
N VAL A 333 -22.78 -6.28 6.55
CA VAL A 333 -22.02 -7.53 6.41
C VAL A 333 -22.80 -8.69 7.01
N LYS A 334 -23.13 -9.69 6.22
CA LYS A 334 -23.89 -10.89 6.65
C LYS A 334 -23.07 -11.88 7.49
N ALA A 335 -21.75 -11.79 7.42
CA ALA A 335 -20.84 -12.57 8.27
C ALA A 335 -20.45 -11.75 9.53
N VAL A 336 -19.31 -12.07 10.12
CA VAL A 336 -18.72 -11.27 11.19
C VAL A 336 -18.03 -10.04 10.64
N SER A 337 -18.21 -8.89 11.29
CA SER A 337 -17.43 -7.68 11.01
C SER A 337 -16.66 -7.22 12.25
N TYR A 338 -15.49 -6.58 11.97
CA TYR A 338 -14.61 -6.01 12.98
C TYR A 338 -14.39 -4.53 12.67
N GLU A 339 -14.59 -3.69 13.67
CA GLU A 339 -14.19 -2.28 13.64
C GLU A 339 -12.96 -2.12 14.54
N VAL A 340 -11.84 -1.70 13.98
CA VAL A 340 -10.59 -1.43 14.69
C VAL A 340 -10.29 0.06 14.58
N THR A 341 -10.47 0.79 15.68
CA THR A 341 -10.12 2.21 15.73
C THR A 341 -8.71 2.37 16.27
N LEU A 342 -7.85 3.04 15.54
CA LEU A 342 -6.48 3.36 15.95
C LEU A 342 -6.40 4.83 16.41
N ASP A 343 -5.75 5.07 17.56
CA ASP A 343 -5.60 6.40 18.19
C ASP A 343 -4.18 6.60 18.73
N THR A 344 -3.17 6.36 17.91
CA THR A 344 -1.78 6.66 18.29
C THR A 344 -1.46 8.12 17.99
N PRO A 345 -0.54 8.76 18.76
CA PRO A 345 -0.15 10.14 18.51
C PRO A 345 0.37 10.35 17.08
N GLY A 346 -0.19 11.33 16.36
CA GLY A 346 0.22 11.65 15.00
C GLY A 346 -0.22 10.66 13.92
N ILE A 347 -1.13 9.73 14.24
CA ILE A 347 -1.75 8.87 13.24
C ILE A 347 -2.60 9.70 12.28
N ALA A 348 -2.52 9.38 10.99
CA ALA A 348 -3.26 10.02 9.92
C ALA A 348 -3.73 8.99 8.90
N HIS A 349 -4.53 9.43 7.93
CA HIS A 349 -4.98 8.60 6.81
C HIS A 349 -3.83 7.89 6.10
N GLU A 350 -2.75 8.61 5.84
CA GLU A 350 -1.57 8.11 5.15
C GLU A 350 -0.74 7.11 5.99
N SER A 351 -1.02 6.97 7.30
CA SER A 351 -0.31 6.03 8.20
C SER A 351 -0.54 4.55 7.85
N PHE A 352 -1.55 4.26 7.03
CA PHE A 352 -1.78 2.91 6.49
C PHE A 352 -0.91 2.57 5.28
N SER A 353 -0.07 3.52 4.83
CA SER A 353 0.95 3.36 3.79
C SER A 353 2.35 3.63 4.37
N ASP A 354 3.37 3.37 3.57
CA ASP A 354 4.76 3.56 3.99
C ASP A 354 5.20 5.04 4.02
N ILE A 355 4.45 5.92 3.35
CA ILE A 355 4.89 7.27 2.98
C ILE A 355 5.32 8.12 4.17
N LEU A 356 4.55 8.10 5.27
CA LEU A 356 4.87 8.89 6.45
C LEU A 356 6.13 8.40 7.19
N LEU A 357 6.42 7.11 7.13
CA LEU A 357 7.64 6.55 7.73
C LEU A 357 8.89 6.85 6.92
N LEU A 358 8.72 7.14 5.63
CA LEU A 358 9.79 7.51 4.71
C LEU A 358 10.07 9.02 4.68
N GLU A 359 9.27 9.83 5.37
CA GLU A 359 9.43 11.28 5.42
C GLU A 359 10.75 11.67 6.09
N ALA A 360 11.53 12.54 5.43
CA ALA A 360 12.80 13.02 5.93
C ALA A 360 12.61 14.07 7.05
N GLY A 361 13.57 14.13 7.97
CA GLY A 361 13.63 15.17 9.00
C GLY A 361 12.61 15.02 10.14
N GLN A 362 11.90 13.90 10.22
CA GLN A 362 11.01 13.63 11.35
C GLN A 362 11.80 13.39 12.64
N SER A 363 11.23 13.80 13.78
CA SER A 363 11.81 13.50 15.09
C SER A 363 11.72 12.00 15.40
N ASP A 364 12.59 11.51 16.29
CA ASP A 364 12.55 10.12 16.76
C ASP A 364 11.19 9.76 17.40
N GLU A 365 10.58 10.71 18.09
CA GLU A 365 9.26 10.51 18.69
C GLU A 365 8.20 10.34 17.60
N THR A 366 8.16 11.21 16.60
CA THR A 366 7.24 11.11 15.47
C THR A 366 7.43 9.78 14.74
N ARG A 367 8.68 9.37 14.49
CA ARG A 367 8.98 8.10 13.83
C ARG A 367 8.50 6.91 14.66
N ARG A 368 8.70 6.92 16.00
CA ARG A 368 8.20 5.85 16.89
C ARG A 368 6.67 5.75 16.84
N ASN A 369 5.97 6.89 16.91
CA ASN A 369 4.51 6.91 16.87
C ASN A 369 3.95 6.37 15.55
N ARG A 370 4.54 6.78 14.42
CA ARG A 370 4.18 6.28 13.08
C ARG A 370 4.50 4.78 12.93
N ALA A 371 5.63 4.34 13.47
CA ALA A 371 6.00 2.92 13.49
C ALA A 371 5.01 2.10 14.33
N ARG A 372 4.55 2.65 15.46
CA ARG A 372 3.52 2.02 16.29
C ARG A 372 2.20 1.87 15.56
N ALA A 373 1.75 2.91 14.86
CA ALA A 373 0.55 2.86 14.02
C ALA A 373 0.63 1.76 12.96
N MET A 374 1.75 1.70 12.23
CA MET A 374 2.00 0.67 11.23
C MET A 374 2.07 -0.73 11.85
N GLN A 375 2.67 -0.89 13.04
CA GLN A 375 2.71 -2.16 13.75
C GLN A 375 1.31 -2.65 14.11
N LEU A 376 0.46 -1.78 14.65
CA LEU A 376 -0.93 -2.10 14.95
C LEU A 376 -1.71 -2.49 13.68
N THR A 377 -1.50 -1.74 12.60
CA THR A 377 -2.11 -2.06 11.29
C THR A 377 -1.74 -3.47 10.83
N ARG A 378 -0.45 -3.83 10.89
CA ARG A 378 0.04 -5.17 10.53
C ARG A 378 -0.55 -6.26 11.43
N ASP A 379 -0.53 -6.06 12.75
CA ASP A 379 -0.97 -7.06 13.72
C ASP A 379 -2.46 -7.40 13.56
N TYR A 380 -3.33 -6.38 13.44
CA TYR A 380 -4.76 -6.59 13.24
C TYR A 380 -5.07 -7.15 11.86
N THR A 381 -4.40 -6.67 10.80
CA THR A 381 -4.57 -7.21 9.44
C THR A 381 -4.19 -8.67 9.37
N ARG A 382 -3.03 -9.03 9.92
CA ARG A 382 -2.56 -10.43 9.99
C ARG A 382 -3.51 -11.30 10.81
N ALA A 383 -3.86 -10.87 12.02
CA ALA A 383 -4.77 -11.62 12.89
C ALA A 383 -6.12 -11.90 12.22
N PHE A 384 -6.63 -10.94 11.46
CA PHE A 384 -7.86 -11.09 10.71
C PHE A 384 -7.73 -12.15 9.60
N PHE A 385 -6.69 -12.09 8.78
CA PHE A 385 -6.49 -13.06 7.71
C PHE A 385 -6.05 -14.44 8.24
N ASP A 386 -5.27 -14.50 9.31
CA ASP A 386 -4.95 -15.77 9.96
C ASP A 386 -6.23 -16.50 10.38
N ARG A 387 -7.21 -15.80 10.95
CA ARG A 387 -8.50 -16.38 11.34
C ARG A 387 -9.37 -16.77 10.14
N HIS A 388 -9.58 -15.85 9.20
CA HIS A 388 -10.63 -15.98 8.20
C HIS A 388 -10.18 -16.51 6.83
N VAL A 389 -8.86 -16.61 6.61
CA VAL A 389 -8.27 -17.16 5.39
C VAL A 389 -7.48 -18.44 5.67
N ARG A 390 -6.83 -18.53 6.84
CA ARG A 390 -5.98 -19.68 7.19
C ARG A 390 -6.60 -20.60 8.24
N ASP A 391 -7.71 -20.23 8.86
CA ASP A 391 -8.33 -20.94 9.98
C ASP A 391 -7.40 -21.10 11.21
N ILE A 392 -6.51 -20.12 11.43
CA ILE A 392 -5.59 -20.08 12.57
C ILE A 392 -6.21 -19.26 13.70
N PRO A 393 -6.16 -19.71 14.96
CA PRO A 393 -6.62 -18.91 16.10
C PRO A 393 -5.93 -17.55 16.16
N ALA A 394 -6.71 -16.48 16.30
CA ALA A 394 -6.23 -15.10 16.38
C ALA A 394 -6.72 -14.43 17.68
N PRO A 395 -6.08 -14.68 18.83
CA PRO A 395 -6.52 -14.18 20.13
C PRO A 395 -6.64 -12.66 20.21
N LEU A 396 -5.90 -11.94 19.36
CA LEU A 396 -5.97 -10.48 19.26
C LEU A 396 -7.37 -9.98 18.90
N LEU A 397 -8.16 -10.77 18.18
CA LEU A 397 -9.54 -10.44 17.78
C LEU A 397 -10.61 -10.85 18.80
N ASP A 398 -10.23 -11.57 19.88
CA ASP A 398 -11.16 -12.07 20.88
C ASP A 398 -11.01 -11.39 22.24
N ARG A 399 -9.90 -10.68 22.44
CA ARG A 399 -9.57 -10.04 23.72
C ARG A 399 -9.71 -8.53 23.60
N ALA A 400 -9.98 -7.87 24.72
CA ALA A 400 -9.84 -6.43 24.80
C ALA A 400 -8.41 -6.03 24.39
N PRO A 401 -8.25 -4.91 23.65
CA PRO A 401 -6.93 -4.40 23.31
C PRO A 401 -6.05 -4.21 24.54
N ALA A 402 -4.75 -4.50 24.41
CA ALA A 402 -3.80 -4.35 25.51
C ALA A 402 -3.69 -2.91 26.00
N ASP A 403 -3.84 -1.96 25.10
CA ASP A 403 -3.94 -0.52 25.40
C ASP A 403 -5.23 0.05 24.78
N PRO A 404 -6.29 0.22 25.57
CA PRO A 404 -7.56 0.80 25.09
C PRO A 404 -7.45 2.28 24.67
N SER A 405 -6.37 2.97 25.03
CA SER A 405 -6.13 4.35 24.57
C SER A 405 -5.60 4.41 23.15
N GLU A 406 -4.89 3.37 22.70
CA GLU A 406 -4.37 3.27 21.34
C GLU A 406 -5.32 2.55 20.37
N VAL A 407 -6.09 1.58 20.88
CA VAL A 407 -6.95 0.73 20.04
C VAL A 407 -8.30 0.50 20.69
N GLU A 408 -9.34 0.62 19.89
CA GLU A 408 -10.69 0.11 20.22
C GLU A 408 -11.05 -0.96 19.20
N LEU A 409 -11.55 -2.11 19.69
CA LEU A 409 -12.00 -3.22 18.84
C LEU A 409 -13.47 -3.52 19.13
N ILE A 410 -14.29 -3.44 18.09
CA ILE A 410 -15.70 -3.84 18.13
C ILE A 410 -15.88 -5.00 17.16
N ARG A 411 -16.43 -6.10 17.66
CA ARG A 411 -16.84 -7.25 16.85
C ARG A 411 -18.36 -7.29 16.77
N ARG A 412 -18.90 -7.47 15.58
CA ARG A 412 -20.34 -7.63 15.34
C ARG A 412 -20.62 -8.93 14.60
N THR A 413 -21.66 -9.63 14.97
CA THR A 413 -22.19 -10.77 14.24
C THR A 413 -23.56 -10.41 13.67
N PHE A 414 -23.96 -11.03 12.58
CA PHE A 414 -25.27 -10.76 11.96
C PHE A 414 -26.45 -11.00 12.93
N ARG A 415 -26.25 -11.79 14.00
CA ARG A 415 -27.27 -12.05 15.03
C ARG A 415 -27.40 -10.89 16.02
N ASP A 416 -26.44 -9.99 16.08
CA ASP A 416 -26.40 -8.84 17.01
C ASP A 416 -27.08 -7.59 16.37
N GLN A 417 -27.64 -7.74 15.19
CA GLN A 417 -28.38 -6.73 14.42
C GLN A 417 -29.87 -7.00 14.45
#